data_3e38502f743695fbd8f9a807849335f4
#
_entry.id   3e38502f743695fbd8f9a807849335f4
#
_cell.length_a   1.000
_cell.length_b   1.000
_cell.length_c   1.000
_cell.angle_alpha   90.00
_cell.angle_beta   90.00
_cell.angle_gamma   90.00
#
_symmetry.space_group_name_H-M   'P 1'
#
loop_
_entity.id
_entity.type
_entity.pdbx_description
1 polymer ?
#
loop_
_entity_poly.entity_id
_entity_poly.type
_entity_poly.pdbx_seq_one_letter_code
_entity_poly.pdbx_strand_id
1 'polypeptide(L)'
;YKDWKESNFFKSLSLPAFLRDWLLKMFEDEDGHFDVTEMTDFIHQYIPSKVQWTGIKNRIVKEGETVKLLTRISIDIDIKTQDVTFSLPHFGLNNKETLIEDRVWDECKDELVKAKESWGIIELGYRYPEGKTPGKIKLVSFANFCPYEIDLDFYKDVRRNFSVQEWIDVILGAIDYNADGYETEAQKLAMLTRLLPFVEKRVNLIELAPKGTGKSYVFGGISRYGYLCGCLLYTSD
;
A
#
# COMPACT_ATOMS: atom_id res chain seq x y z
N TYR A 1 0.70 -21.82 5.23
CA TYR A 1 1.80 -21.47 6.15
C TYR A 1 2.85 -20.73 5.34
N LYS A 2 3.05 -19.43 5.64
CA LYS A 2 4.11 -18.63 5.00
C LYS A 2 5.47 -19.16 5.46
N ASP A 3 6.36 -19.49 4.51
CA ASP A 3 7.72 -19.88 4.85
C ASP A 3 8.47 -18.68 5.45
N TRP A 4 9.12 -18.91 6.60
CA TRP A 4 9.88 -17.88 7.32
C TRP A 4 11.05 -17.30 6.53
N LYS A 5 11.63 -18.07 5.60
CA LYS A 5 12.75 -17.63 4.77
C LYS A 5 12.30 -16.60 3.73
N GLU A 6 11.10 -16.76 3.20
CA GLU A 6 10.49 -15.86 2.21
C GLU A 6 10.07 -14.53 2.85
N SER A 7 9.56 -14.56 4.08
CA SER A 7 9.22 -13.36 4.85
C SER A 7 10.43 -12.43 5.07
N ASN A 8 11.65 -12.96 5.17
CA ASN A 8 12.85 -12.14 5.37
C ASN A 8 13.26 -11.34 4.13
N PHE A 9 13.03 -11.85 2.93
CA PHE A 9 13.29 -11.15 1.68
C PHE A 9 12.52 -9.82 1.61
N PHE A 10 11.25 -9.82 1.99
CA PHE A 10 10.40 -8.65 1.92
C PHE A 10 10.57 -7.65 3.07
N LYS A 11 11.23 -8.02 4.17
CA LYS A 11 11.43 -7.10 5.32
C LYS A 11 12.21 -5.85 4.94
N SER A 12 13.18 -5.99 4.04
CA SER A 12 13.99 -4.87 3.55
C SER A 12 13.22 -3.93 2.61
N LEU A 13 12.13 -4.40 2.01
CA LEU A 13 11.38 -3.67 0.98
C LEU A 13 10.25 -2.82 1.54
N SER A 14 9.90 -2.97 2.82
CA SER A 14 8.80 -2.22 3.51
C SER A 14 7.48 -2.26 2.74
N LEU A 15 7.19 -3.38 2.06
CA LEU A 15 5.96 -3.55 1.29
C LEU A 15 4.80 -3.97 2.20
N PRO A 16 3.56 -3.51 1.92
CA PRO A 16 2.36 -3.99 2.59
C PRO A 16 2.16 -5.50 2.41
N ALA A 17 1.53 -6.15 3.40
CA ALA A 17 1.31 -7.60 3.39
C ALA A 17 0.58 -8.08 2.13
N PHE A 18 -0.50 -7.38 1.73
CA PHE A 18 -1.28 -7.75 0.54
C PHE A 18 -0.46 -7.72 -0.76
N LEU A 19 0.51 -6.79 -0.86
CA LEU A 19 1.37 -6.69 -2.04
C LEU A 19 2.42 -7.82 -2.06
N ARG A 20 2.96 -8.15 -0.89
CA ARG A 20 3.89 -9.28 -0.75
C ARG A 20 3.22 -10.61 -1.10
N ASP A 21 2.01 -10.84 -0.58
CA ASP A 21 1.25 -12.06 -0.86
C ASP A 21 0.92 -12.18 -2.34
N TRP A 22 0.59 -11.05 -2.98
CA TRP A 22 0.36 -11.03 -4.42
C TRP A 22 1.63 -11.33 -5.22
N LEU A 23 2.78 -10.76 -4.84
CA LEU A 23 4.06 -11.04 -5.50
C LEU A 23 4.44 -12.53 -5.36
N LEU A 24 4.33 -13.08 -4.16
CA LEU A 24 4.58 -14.50 -3.94
C LEU A 24 3.71 -15.36 -4.87
N LYS A 25 2.41 -15.12 -4.90
CA LYS A 25 1.48 -15.86 -5.76
C LYS A 25 1.74 -15.66 -7.25
N MET A 26 2.22 -14.48 -7.67
CA MET A 26 2.51 -14.18 -9.06
C MET A 26 3.75 -14.91 -9.59
N PHE A 27 4.75 -15.11 -8.73
CA PHE A 27 6.03 -15.72 -9.07
C PHE A 27 6.19 -17.16 -8.56
N GLU A 28 5.11 -17.76 -8.01
CA GLU A 28 5.06 -19.17 -7.61
C GLU A 28 4.86 -20.06 -8.83
N ASP A 29 5.69 -21.08 -8.97
CA ASP A 29 5.54 -22.11 -10.00
C ASP A 29 4.55 -23.22 -9.56
N GLU A 30 4.29 -24.19 -10.44
CA GLU A 30 3.37 -25.30 -10.16
C GLU A 30 3.84 -26.20 -8.99
N ASP A 31 5.11 -26.19 -8.67
CA ASP A 31 5.72 -26.98 -7.58
C ASP A 31 5.83 -26.17 -6.25
N GLY A 32 5.36 -24.91 -6.23
CA GLY A 32 5.40 -24.04 -5.07
C GLY A 32 6.76 -23.39 -4.81
N HIS A 33 7.64 -23.35 -5.81
CA HIS A 33 8.91 -22.63 -5.74
C HIS A 33 8.77 -21.22 -6.34
N PHE A 34 9.60 -20.29 -5.88
CA PHE A 34 9.60 -18.90 -6.34
C PHE A 34 10.84 -18.58 -7.14
N ASP A 35 10.68 -17.94 -8.30
CA ASP A 35 11.80 -17.32 -8.99
C ASP A 35 12.14 -15.97 -8.33
N VAL A 36 13.05 -16.03 -7.37
CA VAL A 36 13.51 -14.85 -6.62
C VAL A 36 14.17 -13.83 -7.53
N THR A 37 14.83 -14.26 -8.61
CA THR A 37 15.52 -13.35 -9.54
C THR A 37 14.52 -12.55 -10.34
N GLU A 38 13.56 -13.23 -10.97
CA GLU A 38 12.51 -12.60 -11.77
C GLU A 38 11.64 -11.66 -10.90
N MET A 39 11.27 -12.11 -9.70
CA MET A 39 10.54 -11.29 -8.73
C MET A 39 11.32 -10.05 -8.31
N THR A 40 12.64 -10.17 -8.09
CA THR A 40 13.51 -9.05 -7.74
C THR A 40 13.59 -8.03 -8.87
N ASP A 41 13.74 -8.48 -10.10
CA ASP A 41 13.78 -7.62 -11.29
C ASP A 41 12.45 -6.88 -11.47
N PHE A 42 11.33 -7.58 -11.30
CA PHE A 42 10.00 -6.97 -11.31
C PHE A 42 9.85 -5.88 -10.23
N ILE A 43 10.26 -6.17 -9.01
CA ILE A 43 10.21 -5.20 -7.91
C ILE A 43 11.05 -3.97 -8.23
N HIS A 44 12.29 -4.16 -8.70
CA HIS A 44 13.18 -3.05 -9.06
C HIS A 44 12.61 -2.18 -10.19
N GLN A 45 11.92 -2.80 -11.13
CA GLN A 45 11.35 -2.11 -12.28
C GLN A 45 10.07 -1.35 -11.93
N TYR A 46 9.15 -1.96 -11.18
CA TYR A 46 7.80 -1.42 -10.98
C TYR A 46 7.51 -0.92 -9.57
N ILE A 47 8.27 -1.37 -8.57
CA ILE A 47 8.10 -1.01 -7.15
C ILE A 47 9.43 -0.48 -6.60
N PRO A 48 10.03 0.54 -7.22
CA PRO A 48 11.34 1.01 -6.83
C PRO A 48 11.34 1.58 -5.42
N SER A 49 12.50 1.49 -4.76
CA SER A 49 12.71 2.10 -3.46
C SER A 49 12.80 3.63 -3.56
N LYS A 50 12.63 4.30 -2.42
CA LYS A 50 12.78 5.77 -2.34
C LYS A 50 14.16 6.26 -2.84
N VAL A 51 15.21 5.48 -2.65
CA VAL A 51 16.57 5.84 -3.09
C VAL A 51 16.68 5.91 -4.62
N GLN A 52 15.92 5.07 -5.33
CA GLN A 52 15.92 5.03 -6.81
C GLN A 52 15.13 6.19 -7.44
N TRP A 53 14.37 6.95 -6.65
CA TRP A 53 13.48 8.01 -7.14
C TRP A 53 14.21 9.10 -7.93
N THR A 54 15.43 9.47 -7.55
CA THR A 54 16.22 10.48 -8.27
C THR A 54 16.51 10.03 -9.71
N GLY A 55 16.87 8.77 -9.91
CA GLY A 55 17.07 8.19 -11.23
C GLY A 55 15.79 8.17 -12.07
N ILE A 56 14.67 7.80 -11.45
CA ILE A 56 13.35 7.81 -12.11
C ILE A 56 12.95 9.22 -12.51
N LYS A 57 13.14 10.21 -11.65
CA LYS A 57 12.88 11.62 -12.02
C LYS A 57 13.74 12.07 -13.20
N ASN A 58 15.01 11.66 -13.26
CA ASN A 58 15.86 11.98 -14.40
C ASN A 58 15.31 11.43 -15.72
N ARG A 59 14.92 10.16 -15.73
CA ARG A 59 14.30 9.52 -16.91
C ARG A 59 13.05 10.27 -17.35
N ILE A 60 12.16 10.61 -16.42
CA ILE A 60 10.91 11.32 -16.73
C ILE A 60 11.18 12.75 -17.20
N VAL A 61 11.99 13.52 -16.47
CA VAL A 61 12.11 14.98 -16.66
C VAL A 61 13.17 15.36 -17.69
N LYS A 62 14.29 14.63 -17.75
CA LYS A 62 15.42 14.96 -18.65
C LYS A 62 15.42 14.14 -19.92
N GLU A 63 15.04 12.87 -19.82
CA GLU A 63 15.04 11.95 -20.95
C GLU A 63 13.68 11.87 -21.64
N GLY A 64 12.61 12.41 -20.99
CA GLY A 64 11.26 12.46 -21.55
C GLY A 64 10.56 11.10 -21.61
N GLU A 65 11.04 10.14 -20.81
CA GLU A 65 10.45 8.80 -20.75
C GLU A 65 9.12 8.79 -20.02
N THR A 66 8.24 7.90 -20.43
CA THR A 66 7.08 7.49 -19.63
C THR A 66 7.47 6.30 -18.75
N VAL A 67 7.24 6.42 -17.44
CA VAL A 67 7.63 5.39 -16.47
C VAL A 67 6.38 4.82 -15.83
N LYS A 68 6.29 3.48 -15.81
CA LYS A 68 5.21 2.75 -15.16
C LYS A 68 5.64 2.29 -13.77
N LEU A 69 4.81 2.55 -12.75
CA LEU A 69 5.09 2.23 -11.35
C LEU A 69 3.85 1.63 -10.68
N LEU A 70 4.07 0.70 -9.77
CA LEU A 70 3.07 0.21 -8.81
C LEU A 70 3.34 0.90 -7.46
N THR A 71 2.50 1.85 -7.08
CA THR A 71 2.73 2.66 -5.88
C THR A 71 1.44 3.25 -5.32
N ARG A 72 1.55 3.87 -4.14
CA ARG A 72 0.47 4.67 -3.56
C ARG A 72 0.45 6.05 -4.19
N ILE A 73 -0.75 6.49 -4.52
CA ILE A 73 -1.06 7.84 -5.01
C ILE A 73 -2.10 8.50 -4.11
N SER A 74 -1.92 9.77 -3.82
CA SER A 74 -2.89 10.60 -3.10
C SER A 74 -3.23 11.82 -3.94
N ILE A 75 -4.53 12.13 -4.05
CA ILE A 75 -5.04 13.22 -4.88
C ILE A 75 -5.29 14.47 -4.04
N ASP A 76 -5.02 15.62 -4.63
CA ASP A 76 -5.37 16.92 -4.08
C ASP A 76 -6.00 17.80 -5.18
N ILE A 77 -7.05 18.53 -4.80
CA ILE A 77 -7.78 19.43 -5.71
C ILE A 77 -7.68 20.85 -5.15
N ASP A 78 -7.03 21.74 -5.90
CA ASP A 78 -6.97 23.14 -5.55
C ASP A 78 -8.33 23.83 -5.82
N ILE A 79 -8.98 24.30 -4.77
CA ILE A 79 -10.31 24.90 -4.85
C ILE A 79 -10.30 26.22 -5.67
N LYS A 80 -9.17 26.94 -5.70
CA LYS A 80 -9.09 28.24 -6.36
C LYS A 80 -8.84 28.12 -7.87
N THR A 81 -7.93 27.23 -8.24
CA THR A 81 -7.53 27.03 -9.66
C THR A 81 -8.28 25.89 -10.32
N GLN A 82 -8.94 25.04 -9.53
CA GLN A 82 -9.56 23.79 -9.95
C GLN A 82 -8.56 22.76 -10.54
N ASP A 83 -7.27 23.02 -10.33
CA ASP A 83 -6.24 22.07 -10.76
C ASP A 83 -6.30 20.80 -9.93
N VAL A 84 -6.22 19.66 -10.60
CA VAL A 84 -6.07 18.36 -9.96
C VAL A 84 -4.59 17.97 -9.95
N THR A 85 -4.08 17.68 -8.79
CA THR A 85 -2.69 17.32 -8.55
C THR A 85 -2.61 16.02 -7.78
N PHE A 86 -1.43 15.43 -7.71
CA PHE A 86 -1.22 14.21 -6.91
C PHE A 86 0.09 14.26 -6.15
N SER A 87 0.20 13.42 -5.16
CA SER A 87 1.45 13.14 -4.47
C SER A 87 1.74 11.64 -4.45
N LEU A 88 3.02 11.30 -4.38
CA LEU A 88 3.50 9.93 -4.20
C LEU A 88 4.21 9.85 -2.85
N PRO A 89 3.50 9.47 -1.78
CA PRO A 89 4.03 9.51 -0.41
C PRO A 89 5.29 8.66 -0.23
N HIS A 90 5.36 7.52 -0.92
CA HIS A 90 6.50 6.61 -0.86
C HIS A 90 7.81 7.29 -1.32
N PHE A 91 7.74 8.14 -2.34
CA PHE A 91 8.89 8.82 -2.93
C PHE A 91 9.13 10.22 -2.37
N GLY A 92 8.18 10.77 -1.62
CA GLY A 92 8.18 12.14 -1.16
C GLY A 92 7.93 13.18 -2.26
N LEU A 93 7.34 12.76 -3.40
CA LEU A 93 6.86 13.67 -4.42
C LEU A 93 5.60 14.37 -3.93
N ASN A 94 5.61 15.69 -3.91
CA ASN A 94 4.50 16.49 -3.43
C ASN A 94 3.62 17.02 -4.58
N ASN A 95 2.40 17.44 -4.24
CA ASN A 95 1.40 17.92 -5.18
C ASN A 95 1.79 19.21 -5.95
N LYS A 96 2.77 19.99 -5.47
CA LYS A 96 3.23 21.21 -6.17
C LYS A 96 3.99 20.91 -7.47
N GLU A 97 4.62 19.74 -7.52
CA GLU A 97 5.46 19.29 -8.66
C GLU A 97 4.68 18.46 -9.68
N THR A 98 3.38 18.26 -9.47
CA THR A 98 2.57 17.30 -10.24
C THR A 98 1.33 17.94 -10.84
N LEU A 99 0.73 17.22 -11.78
CA LEU A 99 -0.58 17.56 -12.32
C LEU A 99 -1.30 16.32 -12.87
N ILE A 100 -2.63 16.39 -12.94
CA ILE A 100 -3.48 15.48 -13.70
C ILE A 100 -4.24 16.30 -14.72
N GLU A 101 -4.09 15.97 -16.01
CA GLU A 101 -4.84 16.62 -17.08
C GLU A 101 -6.31 16.21 -17.04
N ASP A 102 -7.23 17.10 -17.40
CA ASP A 102 -8.69 16.88 -17.30
C ASP A 102 -9.14 15.56 -17.94
N ARG A 103 -8.58 15.22 -19.10
CA ARG A 103 -8.90 13.96 -19.78
C ARG A 103 -8.59 12.74 -18.91
N VAL A 104 -7.41 12.71 -18.30
CA VAL A 104 -6.98 11.58 -17.44
C VAL A 104 -7.79 11.58 -16.16
N TRP A 105 -8.11 12.76 -15.63
CA TRP A 105 -8.97 12.90 -14.46
C TRP A 105 -10.35 12.32 -14.72
N ASP A 106 -10.99 12.65 -15.83
CA ASP A 106 -12.31 12.14 -16.18
C ASP A 106 -12.35 10.61 -16.33
N GLU A 107 -11.25 10.00 -16.77
CA GLU A 107 -11.14 8.55 -16.93
C GLU A 107 -10.99 7.82 -15.57
N CYS A 108 -10.36 8.43 -14.56
CA CYS A 108 -9.98 7.72 -13.32
C CYS A 108 -10.51 8.32 -12.02
N LYS A 109 -11.24 9.45 -12.07
CA LYS A 109 -11.75 10.14 -10.87
C LYS A 109 -12.58 9.26 -9.94
N ASP A 110 -13.44 8.41 -10.51
CA ASP A 110 -14.33 7.55 -9.72
C ASP A 110 -13.57 6.56 -8.85
N GLU A 111 -12.37 6.19 -9.24
CA GLU A 111 -11.51 5.31 -8.46
C GLU A 111 -10.61 6.09 -7.51
N LEU A 112 -10.05 7.21 -7.96
CA LEU A 112 -9.11 8.01 -7.20
C LEU A 112 -9.74 8.76 -6.03
N VAL A 113 -11.02 9.16 -6.11
CA VAL A 113 -11.71 9.86 -5.02
C VAL A 113 -12.27 8.94 -3.93
N LYS A 114 -12.34 7.62 -4.17
CA LYS A 114 -12.89 6.67 -3.21
C LYS A 114 -12.08 6.55 -1.93
N ALA A 115 -10.79 6.81 -2.00
CA ALA A 115 -9.89 6.74 -0.86
C ALA A 115 -8.90 7.90 -0.89
N LYS A 116 -8.46 8.35 0.29
CA LYS A 116 -7.44 9.41 0.39
C LYS A 116 -6.10 9.00 -0.22
N GLU A 117 -5.76 7.72 -0.10
CA GLU A 117 -4.61 7.11 -0.75
C GLU A 117 -5.07 5.83 -1.45
N SER A 118 -4.70 5.67 -2.71
CA SER A 118 -5.01 4.49 -3.51
C SER A 118 -3.73 3.81 -3.98
N TRP A 119 -3.72 2.48 -3.97
CA TRP A 119 -2.68 1.73 -4.67
C TRP A 119 -3.07 1.57 -6.12
N GLY A 120 -2.14 1.86 -7.01
CA GLY A 120 -2.39 1.76 -8.44
C GLY A 120 -1.15 1.51 -9.25
N ILE A 121 -1.37 0.97 -10.42
CA ILE A 121 -0.40 0.98 -11.52
C ILE A 121 -0.57 2.34 -12.19
N ILE A 122 0.44 3.19 -12.08
CA ILE A 122 0.45 4.53 -12.63
C ILE A 122 1.47 4.65 -13.74
N GLU A 123 1.18 5.44 -14.74
CA GLU A 123 2.15 5.89 -15.71
C GLU A 123 2.42 7.39 -15.52
N LEU A 124 3.68 7.73 -15.41
CA LEU A 124 4.15 9.09 -15.20
C LEU A 124 4.89 9.59 -16.44
N GLY A 125 4.56 10.80 -16.86
CA GLY A 125 5.28 11.52 -17.90
C GLY A 125 5.64 12.92 -17.46
N TYR A 126 6.16 13.73 -18.37
CA TYR A 126 6.53 15.11 -18.09
C TYR A 126 5.77 16.09 -19.00
N ARG A 127 5.25 17.15 -18.41
CA ARG A 127 4.80 18.34 -19.14
C ARG A 127 5.89 19.38 -19.08
N TYR A 128 6.43 19.70 -20.23
CA TYR A 128 7.49 20.69 -20.34
C TYR A 128 7.00 22.09 -19.96
N PRO A 129 7.91 22.98 -19.48
CA PRO A 129 7.56 24.36 -19.23
C PRO A 129 7.12 25.05 -20.52
N GLU A 130 6.09 25.89 -20.42
CA GLU A 130 5.59 26.68 -21.53
C GLU A 130 5.33 28.12 -21.08
N GLY A 131 6.07 29.09 -21.66
CA GLY A 131 5.99 30.49 -21.25
C GLY A 131 6.29 30.67 -19.74
N LYS A 132 5.28 31.10 -18.96
CA LYS A 132 5.37 31.28 -17.53
C LYS A 132 4.93 30.03 -16.74
N THR A 133 4.42 29.01 -17.40
CA THR A 133 3.92 27.78 -16.77
C THR A 133 5.09 26.84 -16.49
N PRO A 134 5.32 26.45 -15.22
CA PRO A 134 6.42 25.55 -14.87
C PRO A 134 6.15 24.14 -15.38
N GLY A 135 7.24 23.41 -15.66
CA GLY A 135 7.16 21.99 -15.95
C GLY A 135 6.67 21.21 -14.74
N LYS A 136 5.91 20.14 -15.00
CA LYS A 136 5.37 19.26 -13.95
C LYS A 136 5.41 17.80 -14.36
N ILE A 137 5.55 16.91 -13.39
CA ILE A 137 5.32 15.48 -13.60
C ILE A 137 3.81 15.30 -13.75
N LYS A 138 3.39 14.65 -14.83
CA LYS A 138 1.99 14.40 -15.11
C LYS A 138 1.62 12.94 -14.96
N LEU A 139 0.42 12.68 -14.48
CA LEU A 139 -0.20 11.37 -14.55
C LEU A 139 -0.65 11.13 -16.00
N VAL A 140 -0.20 10.06 -16.61
CA VAL A 140 -0.57 9.64 -17.97
C VAL A 140 -1.71 8.64 -17.93
N SER A 141 -1.64 7.69 -16.99
CA SER A 141 -2.70 6.70 -16.76
C SER A 141 -2.71 6.23 -15.30
N PHE A 142 -3.86 5.75 -14.86
CA PHE A 142 -4.05 5.11 -13.57
C PHE A 142 -4.92 3.87 -13.76
N ALA A 143 -4.48 2.75 -13.18
CA ALA A 143 -5.29 1.57 -13.02
C ALA A 143 -5.26 1.16 -11.54
N ASN A 144 -6.44 1.02 -10.93
CA ASN A 144 -6.55 0.62 -9.53
C ASN A 144 -5.92 -0.77 -9.32
N PHE A 145 -5.05 -0.87 -8.33
CA PHE A 145 -4.44 -2.13 -7.99
C PHE A 145 -5.34 -2.89 -7.00
N CYS A 146 -6.09 -3.85 -7.52
CA CYS A 146 -6.96 -4.73 -6.76
C CYS A 146 -6.64 -6.18 -7.13
N PRO A 147 -5.57 -6.77 -6.54
CA PRO A 147 -5.03 -8.06 -6.98
C PRO A 147 -5.91 -9.27 -6.65
N TYR A 148 -6.92 -9.09 -5.80
CA TYR A 148 -7.80 -10.17 -5.36
C TYR A 148 -9.26 -9.78 -5.47
N GLU A 149 -10.04 -10.68 -6.02
CA GLU A 149 -11.49 -10.72 -5.81
C GLU A 149 -11.77 -11.45 -4.50
N ILE A 150 -12.66 -10.87 -3.68
CA ILE A 150 -13.03 -11.48 -2.40
C ILE A 150 -14.23 -12.39 -2.64
N ASP A 151 -13.98 -13.70 -2.67
CA ASP A 151 -15.03 -14.72 -2.62
C ASP A 151 -15.37 -15.02 -1.15
N LEU A 152 -16.42 -14.36 -0.66
CA LEU A 152 -16.84 -14.52 0.73
C LEU A 152 -17.37 -15.93 1.03
N ASP A 153 -17.97 -16.59 0.07
CA ASP A 153 -18.53 -17.92 0.27
C ASP A 153 -17.41 -18.97 0.35
N PHE A 154 -16.38 -18.84 -0.48
CA PHE A 154 -15.15 -19.62 -0.34
C PHE A 154 -14.54 -19.46 1.08
N TYR A 155 -14.40 -18.23 1.57
CA TYR A 155 -13.86 -18.00 2.91
C TYR A 155 -14.71 -18.60 4.02
N LYS A 156 -16.05 -18.55 3.92
CA LYS A 156 -16.96 -19.18 4.87
C LYS A 156 -16.83 -20.71 4.86
N ASP A 157 -16.67 -21.31 3.69
CA ASP A 157 -16.52 -22.76 3.56
C ASP A 157 -15.17 -23.23 4.10
N VAL A 158 -14.10 -22.54 3.76
CA VAL A 158 -12.76 -22.82 4.31
C VAL A 158 -12.76 -22.68 5.83
N ARG A 159 -13.39 -21.63 6.38
CA ARG A 159 -13.51 -21.38 7.83
C ARG A 159 -14.09 -22.59 8.59
N ARG A 160 -15.02 -23.32 8.01
CA ARG A 160 -15.67 -24.49 8.65
C ARG A 160 -14.72 -25.63 8.90
N ASN A 161 -13.58 -25.71 8.20
CA ASN A 161 -12.57 -26.75 8.33
C ASN A 161 -11.60 -26.50 9.48
N PHE A 162 -11.69 -25.37 10.17
CA PHE A 162 -10.79 -24.96 11.24
C PHE A 162 -11.53 -24.82 12.56
N SER A 163 -10.92 -25.23 13.65
CA SER A 163 -11.34 -24.84 15.00
C SER A 163 -11.18 -23.33 15.18
N VAL A 164 -11.73 -22.79 16.26
CA VAL A 164 -11.57 -21.35 16.57
C VAL A 164 -10.10 -21.00 16.80
N GLN A 165 -9.35 -21.84 17.49
CA GLN A 165 -7.94 -21.64 17.80
C GLN A 165 -7.08 -21.62 16.53
N GLU A 166 -7.25 -22.62 15.67
CA GLU A 166 -6.54 -22.68 14.38
C GLU A 166 -6.87 -21.47 13.51
N TRP A 167 -8.14 -21.02 13.54
CA TRP A 167 -8.53 -19.83 12.76
C TRP A 167 -7.93 -18.54 13.31
N ILE A 168 -7.77 -18.43 14.63
CA ILE A 168 -7.02 -17.34 15.26
C ILE A 168 -5.58 -17.31 14.74
N ASP A 169 -4.93 -18.46 14.66
CA ASP A 169 -3.56 -18.58 14.18
C ASP A 169 -3.46 -18.25 12.68
N VAL A 170 -4.45 -18.66 11.87
CA VAL A 170 -4.56 -18.27 10.46
C VAL A 170 -4.68 -16.75 10.31
N ILE A 171 -5.54 -16.09 11.10
CA ILE A 171 -5.71 -14.64 11.05
C ILE A 171 -4.43 -13.92 11.46
N LEU A 172 -3.77 -14.36 12.54
CA LEU A 172 -2.49 -13.79 12.96
C LEU A 172 -1.43 -13.93 11.85
N GLY A 173 -1.34 -15.09 11.23
CA GLY A 173 -0.44 -15.31 10.09
C GLY A 173 -0.78 -14.42 8.88
N ALA A 174 -2.06 -14.18 8.61
CA ALA A 174 -2.51 -13.31 7.53
C ALA A 174 -2.07 -11.84 7.71
N ILE A 175 -1.93 -11.39 8.97
CA ILE A 175 -1.44 -10.04 9.30
C ILE A 175 0.06 -10.03 9.66
N ASP A 176 0.81 -11.05 9.25
CA ASP A 176 2.26 -11.21 9.45
C ASP A 176 2.72 -11.32 10.91
N TYR A 177 1.86 -11.80 11.80
CA TYR A 177 2.25 -12.12 13.16
C TYR A 177 2.46 -13.64 13.33
N ASN A 178 3.53 -13.99 14.05
CA ASN A 178 3.78 -15.39 14.38
C ASN A 178 2.90 -15.81 15.57
N ALA A 179 1.94 -16.70 15.33
CA ALA A 179 1.06 -17.22 16.37
C ALA A 179 1.81 -17.96 17.49
N ASP A 180 2.94 -18.63 17.16
CA ASP A 180 3.78 -19.33 18.13
C ASP A 180 4.57 -18.40 19.06
N GLY A 181 4.64 -17.11 18.72
CA GLY A 181 5.28 -16.09 19.55
C GLY A 181 4.46 -15.64 20.77
N TYR A 182 3.22 -16.12 20.90
CA TYR A 182 2.33 -15.80 22.01
C TYR A 182 2.25 -16.97 23.02
N GLU A 183 2.46 -16.68 24.29
CA GLU A 183 2.45 -17.68 25.36
C GLU A 183 1.02 -18.15 25.71
N THR A 184 0.01 -17.31 25.47
CA THR A 184 -1.37 -17.58 25.85
C THR A 184 -2.36 -17.16 24.76
N GLU A 185 -3.53 -17.83 24.73
CA GLU A 185 -4.63 -17.43 23.85
C GLU A 185 -5.14 -16.02 24.15
N ALA A 186 -5.10 -15.59 25.41
CA ALA A 186 -5.50 -14.24 25.79
C ALA A 186 -4.62 -13.17 25.11
N GLN A 187 -3.32 -13.43 24.94
CA GLN A 187 -2.42 -12.55 24.21
C GLN A 187 -2.76 -12.51 22.71
N LYS A 188 -3.05 -13.66 22.11
CA LYS A 188 -3.51 -13.75 20.70
C LYS A 188 -4.80 -12.94 20.49
N LEU A 189 -5.78 -13.13 21.37
CA LEU A 189 -7.05 -12.41 21.31
C LEU A 189 -6.86 -10.90 21.53
N ALA A 190 -6.03 -10.48 22.47
CA ALA A 190 -5.70 -9.07 22.69
C ALA A 190 -5.09 -8.44 21.44
N MET A 191 -4.25 -9.18 20.70
CA MET A 191 -3.69 -8.72 19.43
C MET A 191 -4.77 -8.58 18.36
N LEU A 192 -5.69 -9.53 18.26
CA LEU A 192 -6.79 -9.49 17.30
C LEU A 192 -7.82 -8.38 17.59
N THR A 193 -7.90 -7.85 18.82
CA THR A 193 -8.78 -6.70 19.10
C THR A 193 -8.43 -5.48 18.26
N ARG A 194 -7.19 -5.36 17.79
CA ARG A 194 -6.76 -4.31 16.85
C ARG A 194 -7.48 -4.36 15.52
N LEU A 195 -8.04 -5.51 15.15
CA LEU A 195 -8.80 -5.67 13.91
C LEU A 195 -10.25 -5.22 14.03
N LEU A 196 -10.79 -5.06 15.24
CA LEU A 196 -12.19 -4.68 15.45
C LEU A 196 -12.61 -3.41 14.71
N PRO A 197 -11.80 -2.32 14.69
CA PRO A 197 -12.18 -1.11 13.94
C PRO A 197 -12.32 -1.31 12.43
N PHE A 198 -11.74 -2.37 11.87
CA PHE A 198 -11.85 -2.68 10.44
C PHE A 198 -13.10 -3.50 10.08
N VAL A 199 -13.70 -4.18 11.04
CA VAL A 199 -14.82 -5.11 10.80
C VAL A 199 -16.12 -4.68 11.46
N GLU A 200 -16.04 -3.92 12.56
CA GLU A 200 -17.20 -3.47 13.33
C GLU A 200 -17.49 -1.99 13.11
N LYS A 201 -18.76 -1.66 12.87
CA LYS A 201 -19.18 -0.28 12.67
C LYS A 201 -19.10 0.52 13.98
N ARG A 202 -18.55 1.73 13.93
CA ARG A 202 -18.51 2.70 15.03
C ARG A 202 -17.73 2.22 16.27
N VAL A 203 -16.80 1.31 16.10
CA VAL A 203 -15.87 0.93 17.17
C VAL A 203 -14.73 1.93 17.24
N ASN A 204 -14.54 2.51 18.42
CA ASN A 204 -13.37 3.33 18.74
C ASN A 204 -12.48 2.52 19.68
N LEU A 205 -11.20 2.37 19.32
CA LEU A 205 -10.22 1.66 20.11
C LEU A 205 -9.14 2.63 20.60
N ILE A 206 -8.88 2.63 21.91
CA ILE A 206 -7.74 3.31 22.52
C ILE A 206 -6.76 2.26 22.97
N GLU A 207 -5.57 2.27 22.42
CA GLU A 207 -4.52 1.32 22.79
C GLU A 207 -3.35 2.04 23.46
N LEU A 208 -3.09 1.67 24.71
CA LEU A 208 -1.93 2.11 25.49
C LEU A 208 -0.88 1.00 25.49
N ALA A 209 0.16 1.16 24.70
CA ALA A 209 1.21 0.17 24.59
C ALA A 209 2.58 0.83 24.30
N PRO A 210 3.69 0.20 24.71
CA PRO A 210 5.04 0.71 24.43
C PRO A 210 5.32 0.93 22.94
N LYS A 211 6.41 1.63 22.63
CA LYS A 211 6.92 1.74 21.27
C LYS A 211 7.36 0.36 20.76
N GLY A 212 7.23 0.12 19.46
CA GLY A 212 7.69 -1.13 18.83
C GLY A 212 6.70 -2.30 18.90
N THR A 213 5.47 -2.12 19.42
CA THR A 213 4.46 -3.18 19.49
C THR A 213 3.62 -3.36 18.22
N GLY A 214 4.06 -2.81 17.08
CA GLY A 214 3.41 -3.00 15.79
C GLY A 214 2.11 -2.23 15.56
N LYS A 215 1.72 -1.27 16.43
CA LYS A 215 0.47 -0.50 16.26
C LYS A 215 0.35 0.16 14.88
N SER A 216 1.35 0.94 14.50
CA SER A 216 1.35 1.64 13.21
C SER A 216 1.38 0.68 12.02
N TYR A 217 1.99 -0.49 12.18
CA TYR A 217 1.99 -1.53 11.17
C TYR A 217 0.57 -2.06 10.93
N VAL A 218 -0.13 -2.47 12.00
CA VAL A 218 -1.49 -3.00 11.89
C VAL A 218 -2.43 -1.96 11.27
N PHE A 219 -2.47 -0.75 11.82
CA PHE A 219 -3.43 0.26 11.36
C PHE A 219 -3.07 0.93 10.03
N GLY A 220 -1.81 0.94 9.64
CA GLY A 220 -1.36 1.56 8.39
C GLY A 220 -1.00 0.60 7.26
N GLY A 221 -0.79 -0.69 7.54
CA GLY A 221 -0.26 -1.65 6.59
C GLY A 221 -1.19 -2.80 6.20
N ILE A 222 -2.22 -3.11 6.99
CA ILE A 222 -3.07 -4.28 6.75
C ILE A 222 -4.16 -4.00 5.72
N SER A 223 -4.78 -2.83 5.78
CA SER A 223 -5.92 -2.50 4.95
C SER A 223 -5.65 -1.25 4.12
N ARG A 224 -6.04 -1.28 2.84
CA ARG A 224 -6.05 -0.09 1.98
C ARG A 224 -7.00 1.01 2.45
N TYR A 225 -7.93 0.69 3.33
CA TYR A 225 -8.87 1.64 3.93
C TYR A 225 -8.39 2.20 5.27
N GLY A 226 -7.28 1.67 5.81
CA GLY A 226 -6.65 2.19 7.03
C GLY A 226 -5.87 3.47 6.74
N TYR A 227 -6.07 4.49 7.55
CA TYR A 227 -5.34 5.75 7.45
C TYR A 227 -4.70 6.11 8.79
N LEU A 228 -3.38 6.34 8.77
CA LEU A 228 -2.64 6.83 9.93
C LEU A 228 -2.59 8.36 9.89
N CYS A 229 -3.20 8.99 10.88
CA CYS A 229 -3.09 10.42 11.11
C CYS A 229 -2.14 10.68 12.28
N GLY A 230 -1.00 11.32 12.03
CA GLY A 230 -0.13 11.80 13.10
C GLY A 230 -0.75 13.05 13.74
N CYS A 231 -1.10 12.96 15.01
CA CYS A 231 -1.48 14.11 15.80
C CYS A 231 -0.24 14.62 16.56
N LEU A 232 0.35 15.70 16.10
CA LEU A 232 1.28 16.49 16.90
C LEU A 232 0.44 17.41 17.77
N LEU A 233 0.16 16.98 18.98
CA LEU A 233 -0.27 17.90 20.03
C LEU A 233 0.94 18.78 20.35
N TYR A 234 1.02 19.94 19.74
CA TYR A 234 1.86 21.01 20.25
C TYR A 234 1.22 21.49 21.54
N THR A 235 1.74 21.05 22.67
CA THR A 235 1.60 21.80 23.91
C THR A 235 2.58 22.98 23.78
N SER A 236 2.06 24.16 23.41
CA SER A 236 2.77 25.39 23.64
C SER A 236 2.78 25.63 25.15
N ASP A 237 3.94 25.46 25.76
CA ASP A 237 4.21 26.06 27.07
C ASP A 237 4.24 27.62 26.94
#